data_f5f335a27ba7ace90a91dfe0d433767e
#
_entry.id   f5f335a27ba7ace90a91dfe0d433767e
#
_cell.length_a   1.000
_cell.length_b   1.000
_cell.length_c   1.000
_cell.angle_alpha   90.00
_cell.angle_beta   90.00
_cell.angle_gamma   90.00
#
_symmetry.space_group_name_H-M   'P 1'
#
loop_
_entity.id
_entity.type
_entity.pdbx_description
1 polymer ?
#
loop_
_entity_poly.entity_id
_entity_poly.type
_entity_poly.pdbx_seq_one_letter_code
_entity_poly.pdbx_strand_id
1 'polypeptide(L)'
;MSSPSRRSVLLMPLAPLLGLAACGFAPAYAPGGAATKLMGAVRLADPADKNAFDFVERIEERLGRTEIHRFDLAYTIATESVGVGVTTDNRITRYNLKGAIDYTLSDTGTGQRITGGRVQSFTSYAATGSTVAGLAAEEDAAYRLMRLLADQVIARLIAEAAKLP
;
A
#
# COMPACT_ATOMS: atom_id res chain seq x y z
N MET A 1 17.12 3.16 57.04
CA MET A 1 16.64 3.52 55.68
C MET A 1 17.84 3.82 54.83
N SER A 2 18.30 2.87 54.00
CA SER A 2 19.50 3.03 53.14
C SER A 2 19.09 3.65 51.83
N SER A 3 19.62 4.84 51.51
CA SER A 3 19.38 5.53 50.22
C SER A 3 20.06 4.77 49.07
N PRO A 4 19.41 4.56 47.93
CA PRO A 4 20.02 3.91 46.79
C PRO A 4 21.17 4.78 46.26
N SER A 5 22.33 4.15 46.02
CA SER A 5 23.50 4.86 45.55
C SER A 5 23.28 5.40 44.13
N ARG A 6 23.81 6.60 43.81
CA ARG A 6 23.71 7.27 42.48
C ARG A 6 24.19 6.37 41.34
N ARG A 7 24.99 5.35 41.60
CA ARG A 7 25.47 4.39 40.57
C ARG A 7 24.42 3.35 40.18
N SER A 8 23.49 3.02 41.07
CA SER A 8 22.42 2.04 40.80
C SER A 8 21.29 2.64 39.94
N VAL A 9 21.10 3.97 39.96
CA VAL A 9 20.06 4.66 39.17
C VAL A 9 20.46 4.78 37.68
N LEU A 10 21.75 4.77 37.36
CA LEU A 10 22.24 4.87 35.97
C LEU A 10 22.17 3.55 35.18
N LEU A 11 22.03 2.40 35.87
CA LEU A 11 21.92 1.08 35.24
C LEU A 11 20.47 0.63 34.96
N MET A 12 19.48 1.34 35.51
CA MET A 12 18.05 0.96 35.42
C MET A 12 17.38 1.22 34.05
N PRO A 13 17.81 2.19 33.18
CA PRO A 13 17.19 2.38 31.87
C PRO A 13 17.73 1.47 30.76
N LEU A 14 18.73 0.64 31.00
CA LEU A 14 19.34 -0.20 29.96
C LEU A 14 18.61 -1.54 29.77
N ALA A 15 17.89 -2.03 30.78
CA ALA A 15 17.16 -3.29 30.73
C ALA A 15 15.98 -3.32 29.72
N PRO A 16 15.16 -2.28 29.54
CA PRO A 16 14.07 -2.29 28.55
C PRO A 16 14.58 -2.18 27.09
N LEU A 17 15.76 -1.62 26.85
CA LEU A 17 16.33 -1.55 25.48
C LEU A 17 16.81 -2.91 24.96
N LEU A 18 17.25 -3.82 25.84
CA LEU A 18 17.62 -5.19 25.46
C LEU A 18 16.40 -6.06 25.10
N GLY A 19 15.23 -5.77 25.67
CA GLY A 19 13.99 -6.49 25.36
C GLY A 19 13.44 -6.20 23.95
N LEU A 20 13.71 -5.03 23.39
CA LEU A 20 13.29 -4.67 22.01
C LEU A 20 14.11 -5.37 20.93
N ALA A 21 15.34 -5.75 21.21
CA ALA A 21 16.19 -6.51 20.29
C ALA A 21 15.77 -7.98 20.16
N ALA A 22 15.05 -8.53 21.15
CA ALA A 22 14.59 -9.91 21.16
C ALA A 22 13.36 -10.17 20.27
N CYS A 23 12.65 -9.11 19.82
CA CYS A 23 11.46 -9.24 18.97
C CYS A 23 11.76 -9.55 17.50
N GLY A 24 13.02 -9.64 17.07
CA GLY A 24 13.40 -9.95 15.67
C GLY A 24 12.90 -8.91 14.64
N PHE A 25 12.62 -7.68 15.08
CA PHE A 25 12.15 -6.61 14.19
C PHE A 25 13.28 -6.16 13.27
N ALA A 26 13.20 -6.51 11.99
CA ALA A 26 14.10 -6.03 10.95
C ALA A 26 13.39 -4.96 10.10
N PRO A 27 13.95 -3.74 9.96
CA PRO A 27 13.34 -2.72 9.11
C PRO A 27 13.32 -3.19 7.65
N ALA A 28 12.15 -3.21 7.02
CA ALA A 28 11.97 -3.74 5.66
C ALA A 28 12.79 -2.98 4.60
N TYR A 29 13.03 -1.69 4.80
CA TYR A 29 13.78 -0.80 3.89
C TYR A 29 15.25 -0.59 4.30
N ALA A 30 15.74 -1.28 5.34
CA ALA A 30 17.17 -1.22 5.67
C ALA A 30 18.02 -1.92 4.59
N PRO A 31 19.33 -1.61 4.48
CA PRO A 31 20.23 -2.36 3.61
C PRO A 31 20.14 -3.87 3.88
N GLY A 32 19.81 -4.65 2.85
CA GLY A 32 19.51 -6.09 2.97
C GLY A 32 18.12 -6.45 3.49
N GLY A 33 17.25 -5.46 3.74
CA GLY A 33 15.85 -5.69 4.11
C GLY A 33 15.01 -6.24 2.96
N ALA A 34 13.83 -6.80 3.29
CA ALA A 34 12.97 -7.46 2.32
C ALA A 34 12.55 -6.56 1.14
N ALA A 35 12.32 -5.27 1.40
CA ALA A 35 11.91 -4.31 0.37
C ALA A 35 13.02 -4.03 -0.68
N THR A 36 14.30 -4.18 -0.30
CA THR A 36 15.41 -3.87 -1.22
C THR A 36 15.47 -4.77 -2.44
N LYS A 37 14.94 -6.00 -2.35
CA LYS A 37 14.83 -6.93 -3.48
C LYS A 37 13.84 -6.46 -4.55
N LEU A 38 12.85 -5.65 -4.15
CA LEU A 38 11.79 -5.14 -5.03
C LEU A 38 12.12 -3.76 -5.61
N MET A 39 13.02 -3.01 -4.94
CA MET A 39 13.32 -1.63 -5.36
C MET A 39 14.00 -1.61 -6.72
N GLY A 40 13.41 -0.86 -7.68
CA GLY A 40 13.90 -0.74 -9.05
C GLY A 40 13.87 -2.04 -9.87
N ALA A 41 13.27 -3.12 -9.34
CA ALA A 41 13.29 -4.45 -9.95
C ALA A 41 11.93 -4.92 -10.50
N VAL A 42 10.84 -4.20 -10.21
CA VAL A 42 9.48 -4.56 -10.59
C VAL A 42 9.01 -3.75 -11.78
N ARG A 43 8.70 -4.42 -12.89
CA ARG A 43 8.01 -3.82 -14.03
C ARG A 43 6.51 -4.03 -13.88
N LEU A 44 5.73 -2.97 -14.03
CA LEU A 44 4.28 -3.03 -14.07
C LEU A 44 3.77 -3.18 -15.50
N ALA A 45 2.60 -3.81 -15.66
CA ALA A 45 1.86 -3.75 -16.90
C ALA A 45 1.48 -2.30 -17.22
N ASP A 46 1.48 -1.94 -18.50
CA ASP A 46 1.17 -0.57 -18.95
C ASP A 46 -0.25 -0.16 -18.53
N PRO A 47 -0.42 1.07 -18.00
CA PRO A 47 -1.72 1.54 -17.56
C PRO A 47 -2.66 1.77 -18.74
N ALA A 48 -3.88 1.21 -18.67
CA ALA A 48 -4.89 1.33 -19.71
C ALA A 48 -5.83 2.54 -19.51
N ASP A 49 -5.93 3.05 -18.30
CA ASP A 49 -6.82 4.15 -17.91
C ASP A 49 -6.22 5.00 -16.79
N LYS A 50 -6.96 6.04 -16.34
CA LYS A 50 -6.51 6.95 -15.28
C LYS A 50 -6.30 6.24 -13.94
N ASN A 51 -7.19 5.32 -13.55
CA ASN A 51 -7.05 4.59 -12.29
C ASN A 51 -5.79 3.72 -12.30
N ALA A 52 -5.53 3.05 -13.42
CA ALA A 52 -4.33 2.27 -13.63
C ALA A 52 -3.06 3.15 -13.59
N PHE A 53 -3.12 4.35 -14.19
CA PHE A 53 -2.02 5.32 -14.13
C PHE A 53 -1.72 5.75 -12.69
N ASP A 54 -2.73 6.17 -11.93
CA ASP A 54 -2.59 6.60 -10.53
C ASP A 54 -2.05 5.44 -9.64
N PHE A 55 -2.45 4.20 -9.94
CA PHE A 55 -1.94 3.00 -9.26
C PHE A 55 -0.46 2.75 -9.58
N VAL A 56 -0.08 2.77 -10.87
CA VAL A 56 1.31 2.57 -11.33
C VAL A 56 2.21 3.66 -10.78
N GLU A 57 1.81 4.92 -10.89
CA GLU A 57 2.54 6.07 -10.33
C GLU A 57 2.87 5.84 -8.84
N ARG A 58 1.87 5.39 -8.04
CA ARG A 58 2.09 5.14 -6.62
C ARG A 58 3.05 3.99 -6.35
N ILE A 59 2.99 2.92 -7.13
CA ILE A 59 3.94 1.81 -7.00
C ILE A 59 5.37 2.29 -7.33
N GLU A 60 5.54 3.05 -8.42
CA GLU A 60 6.83 3.61 -8.82
C GLU A 60 7.38 4.62 -7.81
N GLU A 61 6.54 5.46 -7.20
CA GLU A 61 6.96 6.34 -6.10
C GLU A 61 7.58 5.58 -4.93
N ARG A 62 7.06 4.40 -4.64
CA ARG A 62 7.45 3.62 -3.45
C ARG A 62 8.55 2.60 -3.70
N LEU A 63 8.55 1.95 -4.85
CA LEU A 63 9.52 0.91 -5.22
C LEU A 63 10.60 1.42 -6.18
N GLY A 64 10.46 2.66 -6.68
CA GLY A 64 11.33 3.19 -7.73
C GLY A 64 10.89 2.71 -9.12
N ARG A 65 11.30 3.46 -10.15
CA ARG A 65 11.13 3.03 -11.54
C ARG A 65 12.01 1.83 -11.84
N THR A 66 11.55 0.98 -12.75
CA THR A 66 12.28 -0.24 -13.10
C THR A 66 13.63 0.09 -13.76
N GLU A 67 14.70 -0.24 -13.08
CA GLU A 67 16.08 -0.16 -13.58
C GLU A 67 16.59 -1.55 -13.96
N ILE A 68 16.25 -2.55 -13.15
CA ILE A 68 16.62 -3.95 -13.35
C ILE A 68 15.33 -4.75 -13.49
N HIS A 69 14.97 -5.12 -14.71
CA HIS A 69 13.75 -5.87 -15.01
C HIS A 69 13.88 -7.34 -14.54
N ARG A 70 13.54 -7.58 -13.28
CA ARG A 70 13.60 -8.91 -12.66
C ARG A 70 12.24 -9.52 -12.42
N PHE A 71 11.23 -8.69 -12.12
CA PHE A 71 9.88 -9.13 -11.81
C PHE A 71 8.86 -8.39 -12.68
N ASP A 72 7.82 -9.11 -13.09
CA ASP A 72 6.64 -8.56 -13.77
C ASP A 72 5.45 -8.56 -12.82
N LEU A 73 4.84 -7.39 -12.61
CA LEU A 73 3.62 -7.21 -11.83
C LEU A 73 2.43 -6.97 -12.77
N ALA A 74 1.65 -8.02 -12.98
CA ALA A 74 0.35 -7.91 -13.65
C ALA A 74 -0.74 -7.58 -12.63
N TYR A 75 -1.72 -6.78 -13.04
CA TYR A 75 -2.83 -6.35 -12.18
C TYR A 75 -4.12 -6.15 -12.98
N THR A 76 -5.25 -6.24 -12.27
CA THR A 76 -6.59 -5.91 -12.80
C THR A 76 -7.31 -5.10 -11.74
N ILE A 77 -7.87 -3.95 -12.13
CA ILE A 77 -8.58 -3.01 -11.25
C ILE A 77 -10.07 -3.11 -11.51
N ALA A 78 -10.86 -3.20 -10.44
CA ALA A 78 -12.32 -3.09 -10.48
C ALA A 78 -12.77 -2.02 -9.49
N THR A 79 -13.63 -1.10 -9.91
CA THR A 79 -14.20 -0.05 -9.07
C THR A 79 -15.73 -0.04 -9.16
N GLU A 80 -16.40 0.29 -8.06
CA GLU A 80 -17.85 0.41 -7.94
C GLU A 80 -18.20 1.61 -7.06
N SER A 81 -19.10 2.49 -7.53
CA SER A 81 -19.62 3.60 -6.74
C SER A 81 -21.00 3.25 -6.17
N VAL A 82 -21.15 3.36 -4.85
CA VAL A 82 -22.39 3.00 -4.12
C VAL A 82 -22.87 4.19 -3.32
N GLY A 83 -24.10 4.62 -3.53
CA GLY A 83 -24.76 5.64 -2.74
C GLY A 83 -25.04 5.14 -1.32
N VAL A 84 -24.57 5.88 -0.29
CA VAL A 84 -24.67 5.44 1.12
C VAL A 84 -25.36 6.44 2.04
N GLY A 85 -25.47 7.70 1.65
CA GLY A 85 -26.19 8.71 2.42
C GLY A 85 -27.47 9.08 1.67
N VAL A 86 -28.64 8.84 2.27
CA VAL A 86 -29.95 9.16 1.66
C VAL A 86 -30.69 10.09 2.61
N THR A 87 -31.21 11.20 2.09
CA THR A 87 -32.06 12.13 2.81
C THR A 87 -33.51 11.63 2.88
N THR A 88 -34.34 12.27 3.68
CA THR A 88 -35.77 11.94 3.79
C THR A 88 -36.55 12.13 2.49
N ASP A 89 -36.06 13.00 1.59
CA ASP A 89 -36.58 13.24 0.23
C ASP A 89 -35.89 12.34 -0.83
N ASN A 90 -35.28 11.26 -0.39
CA ASN A 90 -34.66 10.21 -1.21
C ASN A 90 -33.49 10.69 -2.11
N ARG A 91 -32.75 11.70 -1.68
CA ARG A 91 -31.57 12.22 -2.39
C ARG A 91 -30.31 11.62 -1.81
N ILE A 92 -29.38 11.15 -2.67
CA ILE A 92 -28.06 10.67 -2.26
C ILE A 92 -27.18 11.87 -1.88
N THR A 93 -26.58 11.82 -0.69
CA THR A 93 -25.67 12.86 -0.16
C THR A 93 -24.23 12.42 -0.10
N ARG A 94 -23.96 11.12 -0.18
CA ARG A 94 -22.61 10.55 -0.13
C ARG A 94 -22.53 9.30 -0.98
N TYR A 95 -21.38 9.12 -1.63
CA TYR A 95 -21.02 7.88 -2.30
C TYR A 95 -19.80 7.25 -1.64
N ASN A 96 -19.79 5.91 -1.61
CA ASN A 96 -18.60 5.13 -1.36
C ASN A 96 -18.09 4.58 -2.69
N LEU A 97 -16.87 4.94 -3.07
CA LEU A 97 -16.15 4.35 -4.18
C LEU A 97 -15.35 3.17 -3.63
N LYS A 98 -15.81 1.96 -3.93
CA LYS A 98 -15.13 0.71 -3.58
C LYS A 98 -14.16 0.34 -4.70
N GLY A 99 -13.02 -0.23 -4.34
CA GLY A 99 -12.04 -0.74 -5.30
C GLY A 99 -11.46 -2.07 -4.88
N ALA A 100 -11.14 -2.89 -5.87
CA ALA A 100 -10.42 -4.14 -5.70
C ALA A 100 -9.33 -4.25 -6.76
N ILE A 101 -8.17 -4.77 -6.38
CA ILE A 101 -7.07 -5.09 -7.30
C ILE A 101 -6.68 -6.55 -7.10
N ASP A 102 -6.79 -7.33 -8.17
CA ASP A 102 -6.16 -8.64 -8.29
C ASP A 102 -4.77 -8.44 -8.90
N TYR A 103 -3.73 -9.00 -8.27
CA TYR A 103 -2.35 -8.83 -8.74
C TYR A 103 -1.60 -10.15 -8.75
N THR A 104 -0.61 -10.25 -9.62
CA THR A 104 0.30 -11.38 -9.72
C THR A 104 1.72 -10.89 -9.99
N LEU A 105 2.68 -11.32 -9.18
CA LEU A 105 4.10 -11.10 -9.37
C LEU A 105 4.73 -12.35 -9.94
N SER A 106 5.44 -12.23 -11.05
CA SER A 106 6.14 -13.32 -11.72
C SER A 106 7.62 -12.97 -11.90
N ASP A 107 8.46 -13.99 -11.92
CA ASP A 107 9.87 -13.84 -12.29
C ASP A 107 9.99 -13.71 -13.81
N THR A 108 10.67 -12.66 -14.27
CA THR A 108 10.78 -12.37 -15.71
C THR A 108 11.60 -13.41 -16.47
N GLY A 109 12.63 -13.98 -15.84
CA GLY A 109 13.53 -14.95 -16.49
C GLY A 109 12.89 -16.31 -16.68
N THR A 110 12.06 -16.76 -15.73
CA THR A 110 11.42 -18.07 -15.73
C THR A 110 9.95 -18.05 -16.11
N GLY A 111 9.28 -16.89 -16.04
CA GLY A 111 7.84 -16.74 -16.18
C GLY A 111 7.05 -17.34 -15.00
N GLN A 112 7.72 -17.84 -13.98
CA GLN A 112 7.06 -18.49 -12.87
C GLN A 112 6.38 -17.48 -11.96
N ARG A 113 5.13 -17.73 -11.59
CA ARG A 113 4.43 -16.95 -10.57
C ARG A 113 5.09 -17.14 -9.21
N ILE A 114 5.50 -16.04 -8.57
CA ILE A 114 6.08 -16.02 -7.24
C ILE A 114 4.99 -15.84 -6.19
N THR A 115 4.16 -14.81 -6.38
CA THR A 115 3.07 -14.48 -5.45
C THR A 115 1.94 -13.77 -6.17
N GLY A 116 0.85 -13.53 -5.48
CA GLY A 116 -0.29 -12.76 -5.96
C GLY A 116 -1.46 -12.86 -5.00
N GLY A 117 -2.44 -12.02 -5.23
CA GLY A 117 -3.61 -11.97 -4.35
C GLY A 117 -4.58 -10.87 -4.75
N ARG A 118 -5.51 -10.60 -3.85
CA ARG A 118 -6.51 -9.55 -4.00
C ARG A 118 -6.45 -8.60 -2.82
N VAL A 119 -6.44 -7.29 -3.10
CA VAL A 119 -6.60 -6.22 -2.12
C VAL A 119 -7.90 -5.48 -2.38
N GLN A 120 -8.49 -4.93 -1.32
CA GLN A 120 -9.75 -4.18 -1.42
C GLN A 120 -9.71 -3.00 -0.46
N SER A 121 -10.29 -1.87 -0.88
CA SER A 121 -10.46 -0.69 -0.06
C SER A 121 -11.65 0.12 -0.55
N PHE A 122 -11.96 1.19 0.16
CA PHE A 122 -12.94 2.18 -0.30
C PHE A 122 -12.54 3.59 0.12
N THR A 123 -13.05 4.56 -0.61
CA THR A 123 -13.02 5.98 -0.26
C THR A 123 -14.43 6.54 -0.36
N SER A 124 -14.67 7.71 0.23
CA SER A 124 -15.99 8.34 0.15
C SER A 124 -15.87 9.75 -0.40
N TYR A 125 -16.90 10.20 -1.11
CA TYR A 125 -17.05 11.57 -1.54
C TYR A 125 -18.50 12.07 -1.38
N ALA A 126 -18.68 13.37 -1.24
CA ALA A 126 -19.99 13.99 -1.09
C ALA A 126 -20.67 14.12 -2.45
N ALA A 127 -21.97 13.82 -2.53
CA ALA A 127 -22.80 14.22 -3.65
C ALA A 127 -23.07 15.72 -3.53
N THR A 128 -22.50 16.52 -4.45
CA THR A 128 -22.71 17.97 -4.49
C THR A 128 -23.81 18.32 -5.48
N GLY A 129 -24.51 19.44 -5.29
CA GLY A 129 -25.52 19.94 -6.23
C GLY A 129 -24.91 20.46 -7.55
N SER A 130 -23.59 20.61 -7.64
CA SER A 130 -22.86 21.02 -8.85
C SER A 130 -22.20 19.83 -9.52
N THR A 131 -22.45 19.65 -10.81
CA THR A 131 -21.88 18.57 -11.62
C THR A 131 -20.35 18.63 -11.64
N VAL A 132 -19.77 19.84 -11.80
CA VAL A 132 -18.30 20.03 -11.84
C VAL A 132 -17.67 19.67 -10.50
N ALA A 133 -18.25 20.16 -9.40
CA ALA A 133 -17.73 19.83 -8.07
C ALA A 133 -17.89 18.33 -7.73
N GLY A 134 -18.96 17.70 -8.23
CA GLY A 134 -19.20 16.25 -8.08
C GLY A 134 -18.14 15.43 -8.78
N LEU A 135 -17.84 15.75 -10.04
CA LEU A 135 -16.77 15.09 -10.81
C LEU A 135 -15.40 15.25 -10.14
N ALA A 136 -15.05 16.46 -9.71
CA ALA A 136 -13.78 16.70 -9.03
C ALA A 136 -13.67 15.91 -7.72
N ALA A 137 -14.77 15.79 -6.95
CA ALA A 137 -14.81 15.00 -5.72
C ALA A 137 -14.68 13.49 -5.98
N GLU A 138 -15.26 13.00 -7.07
CA GLU A 138 -15.15 11.60 -7.51
C GLU A 138 -13.72 11.28 -7.97
N GLU A 139 -13.10 12.15 -8.78
CA GLU A 139 -11.72 11.99 -9.25
C GLU A 139 -10.72 11.98 -8.08
N ASP A 140 -10.88 12.89 -7.11
CA ASP A 140 -10.04 12.91 -5.91
C ASP A 140 -10.24 11.62 -5.08
N ALA A 141 -11.49 11.15 -4.95
CA ALA A 141 -11.77 9.89 -4.25
C ALA A 141 -11.14 8.68 -4.96
N ALA A 142 -11.16 8.65 -6.30
CA ALA A 142 -10.53 7.62 -7.09
C ALA A 142 -9.00 7.64 -6.94
N TYR A 143 -8.39 8.81 -7.03
CA TYR A 143 -6.95 8.99 -6.80
C TYR A 143 -6.51 8.47 -5.43
N ARG A 144 -7.20 8.86 -4.36
CA ARG A 144 -6.91 8.37 -3.00
C ARG A 144 -7.12 6.86 -2.88
N LEU A 145 -8.14 6.30 -3.54
CA LEU A 145 -8.41 4.87 -3.54
C LEU A 145 -7.27 4.09 -4.19
N MET A 146 -6.78 4.53 -5.34
CA MET A 146 -5.66 3.88 -6.05
C MET A 146 -4.40 3.89 -5.20
N ARG A 147 -4.09 5.00 -4.53
CA ARG A 147 -2.94 5.08 -3.60
C ARG A 147 -3.06 4.11 -2.43
N LEU A 148 -4.25 4.00 -1.81
CA LEU A 148 -4.50 3.04 -0.72
C LEU A 148 -4.32 1.58 -1.18
N LEU A 149 -4.85 1.25 -2.36
CA LEU A 149 -4.74 -0.10 -2.92
C LEU A 149 -3.29 -0.43 -3.30
N ALA A 150 -2.56 0.51 -3.90
CA ALA A 150 -1.15 0.37 -4.21
C ALA A 150 -0.31 0.12 -2.95
N ASP A 151 -0.52 0.91 -1.89
CA ASP A 151 0.18 0.74 -0.62
C ASP A 151 -0.10 -0.64 0.00
N GLN A 152 -1.32 -1.18 -0.13
CA GLN A 152 -1.65 -2.54 0.31
C GLN A 152 -0.94 -3.61 -0.52
N VAL A 153 -0.87 -3.45 -1.85
CA VAL A 153 -0.11 -4.37 -2.72
C VAL A 153 1.36 -4.38 -2.32
N ILE A 154 1.98 -3.19 -2.19
CA ILE A 154 3.38 -3.07 -1.78
C ILE A 154 3.63 -3.74 -0.44
N ALA A 155 2.77 -3.50 0.57
CA ALA A 155 2.92 -4.11 1.88
C ALA A 155 2.89 -5.64 1.81
N ARG A 156 2.02 -6.23 0.98
CA ARG A 156 1.96 -7.68 0.77
C ARG A 156 3.17 -8.21 0.02
N LEU A 157 3.64 -7.51 -1.02
CA LEU A 157 4.85 -7.90 -1.74
C LEU A 157 6.08 -7.91 -0.82
N ILE A 158 6.21 -6.90 0.05
CA ILE A 158 7.30 -6.83 1.02
C ILE A 158 7.19 -7.97 2.06
N ALA A 159 5.99 -8.25 2.57
CA ALA A 159 5.78 -9.34 3.52
C ALA A 159 6.13 -10.72 2.93
N GLU A 160 5.97 -10.88 1.61
CA GLU A 160 6.27 -12.12 0.89
C GLU A 160 7.66 -12.12 0.22
N ALA A 161 8.46 -11.08 0.45
CA ALA A 161 9.78 -10.95 -0.17
C ALA A 161 10.79 -12.06 0.22
N ALA A 162 10.50 -12.82 1.28
CA ALA A 162 11.27 -14.03 1.61
C ALA A 162 11.13 -15.14 0.54
N LYS A 163 10.06 -15.12 -0.27
CA LYS A 163 9.82 -16.07 -1.39
C LYS A 163 10.53 -15.65 -2.67
N LEU A 164 11.09 -14.43 -2.71
CA LEU A 164 11.80 -13.91 -3.89
C LEU A 164 13.17 -14.59 -4.01
N PRO A 165 13.51 -15.06 -5.21
CA PRO A 165 14.81 -15.69 -5.50
C PRO A 165 16.01 -14.72 -5.34
#